data_054a4ca88887c7faffb92beb01283386
#
_entry.id   054a4ca88887c7faffb92beb01283386
#
_cell.length_a   1.000
_cell.length_b   1.000
_cell.length_c   1.000
_cell.angle_alpha   90.00
_cell.angle_beta   90.00
_cell.angle_gamma   90.00
#
_symmetry.space_group_name_H-M   'P 1'
#
loop_
_entity.id
_entity.type
_entity.pdbx_description
1 polymer ?
#
loop_
_entity_poly.entity_id
_entity_poly.type
_entity_poly.pdbx_seq_one_letter_code
_entity_poly.pdbx_strand_id
1 'polypeptide(L)'
;MAKILGVICFLTASLWAATALAQPQQNSVEAFNVSQQSGKVIVRLTLKDALQSQPGSFTVANPARIAFDLPGTVNNLGRSSQRIGEGELLSMNMVQAGDRTRMVLNLRQMVSYDTQIDGKNLMVILAGAPAASGGAAVTHFVEAKAVDTHSVRDIDFRRGKAGEGRIVVDLSDSSTGIDIRQQGQNLVIDFFKTALPDKLRRRLDVTDFGTPVQSINTFTQGDNVRMVITPKGQWEHSAYQTDNQFVVEVKQVVPDPNKLAQGTKPGFTGEKLSLNFQNVEVRSVLNVIADFTDLNIITSDSVGGNLTLRLKDVPWDQALQIILDTRGLDMRKNGNVVWIAPRDELATKEKLALESQQQ
;
A
#
# COMPACT_ATOMS: atom_id res chain seq x y z
N MET A 1 36.47 -28.81 82.39
CA MET A 1 36.39 -29.57 81.17
C MET A 1 35.07 -29.20 80.45
N ALA A 2 35.05 -28.28 79.55
CA ALA A 2 33.88 -27.88 78.84
C ALA A 2 34.28 -27.73 77.31
N LYS A 3 33.72 -28.55 76.46
CA LYS A 3 33.91 -28.51 75.01
C LYS A 3 32.93 -27.53 74.41
N ILE A 4 33.48 -26.50 73.77
CA ILE A 4 32.73 -25.52 72.98
C ILE A 4 32.59 -26.09 71.54
N LEU A 5 31.36 -26.28 71.08
CA LEU A 5 31.02 -26.69 69.78
C LEU A 5 30.60 -25.45 68.99
N GLY A 6 31.44 -25.01 68.04
CA GLY A 6 31.13 -23.86 67.17
C GLY A 6 30.26 -24.32 66.02
N VAL A 7 29.11 -23.68 65.86
CA VAL A 7 28.20 -23.78 64.71
C VAL A 7 28.60 -22.74 63.70
N ILE A 8 29.12 -23.20 62.54
CA ILE A 8 29.40 -22.34 61.38
C ILE A 8 28.09 -22.22 60.54
N CYS A 9 27.43 -21.06 60.61
CA CYS A 9 26.35 -20.72 59.68
C CYS A 9 26.90 -20.30 58.35
N PHE A 10 26.72 -21.13 57.31
CA PHE A 10 26.94 -20.77 55.92
C PHE A 10 25.74 -19.92 55.45
N LEU A 11 25.94 -18.60 55.30
CA LEU A 11 25.04 -17.71 54.58
C LEU A 11 25.27 -17.89 53.06
N THR A 12 24.42 -18.65 52.39
CA THR A 12 24.34 -18.67 50.94
C THR A 12 23.50 -17.45 50.46
N ALA A 13 24.19 -16.40 50.08
CA ALA A 13 23.56 -15.26 49.40
C ALA A 13 23.18 -15.70 47.96
N SER A 14 21.90 -15.99 47.71
CA SER A 14 21.34 -16.22 46.40
C SER A 14 21.29 -14.89 45.64
N LEU A 15 22.22 -14.65 44.70
CA LEU A 15 22.14 -13.57 43.72
C LEU A 15 20.96 -13.87 42.77
N TRP A 16 19.84 -13.27 42.98
CA TRP A 16 18.80 -13.17 41.98
C TRP A 16 19.24 -12.12 40.96
N ALA A 17 19.81 -12.57 39.85
CA ALA A 17 19.98 -11.73 38.67
C ALA A 17 18.58 -11.43 38.11
N ALA A 18 18.06 -10.26 38.40
CA ALA A 18 16.88 -9.70 37.75
C ALA A 18 17.26 -9.47 36.28
N THR A 19 16.89 -10.39 35.42
CA THR A 19 16.87 -10.13 33.96
C THR A 19 15.83 -9.07 33.72
N ALA A 20 16.27 -7.81 33.64
CA ALA A 20 15.45 -6.71 33.15
C ALA A 20 15.10 -7.06 31.71
N LEU A 21 13.89 -7.54 31.47
CA LEU A 21 13.29 -7.59 30.15
C LEU A 21 13.28 -6.15 29.64
N ALA A 22 14.19 -5.82 28.73
CA ALA A 22 14.18 -4.55 28.04
C ALA A 22 12.82 -4.45 27.33
N GLN A 23 11.92 -3.62 27.85
CA GLN A 23 10.70 -3.27 27.16
C GLN A 23 11.13 -2.68 25.80
N PRO A 24 10.49 -3.07 24.69
CA PRO A 24 10.77 -2.47 23.39
C PRO A 24 10.60 -0.96 23.56
N GLN A 25 11.66 -0.21 23.29
CA GLN A 25 11.68 1.23 23.46
C GLN A 25 10.73 1.82 22.42
N GLN A 26 9.55 2.23 22.86
CA GLN A 26 8.49 2.76 22.01
C GLN A 26 8.91 4.13 21.51
N ASN A 27 8.88 4.33 20.17
CA ASN A 27 9.14 5.62 19.57
C ASN A 27 8.02 6.62 19.90
N SER A 28 8.28 7.91 19.74
CA SER A 28 7.28 8.96 20.01
C SER A 28 7.40 10.11 19.01
N VAL A 29 6.26 10.74 18.75
CA VAL A 29 6.20 12.00 17.98
C VAL A 29 6.45 13.14 18.97
N GLU A 30 7.55 13.89 18.77
CA GLU A 30 7.99 14.95 19.68
C GLU A 30 7.61 16.35 19.19
N ALA A 31 7.61 16.58 17.87
CA ALA A 31 7.27 17.86 17.30
C ALA A 31 6.59 17.74 15.94
N PHE A 32 5.75 18.72 15.63
CA PHE A 32 5.08 18.88 14.36
C PHE A 32 5.21 20.32 13.91
N ASN A 33 5.77 20.56 12.73
CA ASN A 33 5.96 21.87 12.14
C ASN A 33 5.48 21.88 10.70
N VAL A 34 4.92 23.00 10.27
CA VAL A 34 4.52 23.25 8.89
C VAL A 34 5.20 24.50 8.40
N SER A 35 5.72 24.47 7.19
CA SER A 35 6.31 25.63 6.52
C SER A 35 5.90 25.63 5.05
N GLN A 36 5.78 26.82 4.47
CA GLN A 36 5.53 26.97 3.04
C GLN A 36 6.78 27.51 2.35
N GLN A 37 7.25 26.79 1.31
CA GLN A 37 8.41 27.21 0.52
C GLN A 37 8.12 27.02 -0.96
N SER A 38 8.33 28.07 -1.76
CA SER A 38 8.15 28.02 -3.22
C SER A 38 6.80 27.43 -3.68
N GLY A 39 5.72 27.77 -2.97
CA GLY A 39 4.36 27.27 -3.28
C GLY A 39 4.07 25.85 -2.81
N LYS A 40 5.04 25.15 -2.21
CA LYS A 40 4.86 23.82 -1.61
C LYS A 40 4.67 23.95 -0.11
N VAL A 41 3.83 23.10 0.47
CA VAL A 41 3.68 22.98 1.92
C VAL A 41 4.53 21.82 2.41
N ILE A 42 5.46 22.09 3.33
CA ILE A 42 6.34 21.09 3.92
C ILE A 42 5.87 20.81 5.34
N VAL A 43 5.41 19.61 5.58
CA VAL A 43 5.05 19.10 6.90
C VAL A 43 6.24 18.34 7.45
N ARG A 44 6.78 18.75 8.59
CA ARG A 44 7.87 18.08 9.29
C ARG A 44 7.37 17.49 10.60
N LEU A 45 7.49 16.19 10.73
CA LEU A 45 7.22 15.44 11.95
C LEU A 45 8.55 15.00 12.55
N THR A 46 8.87 15.43 13.76
CA THR A 46 10.09 15.03 14.48
C THR A 46 9.74 13.91 15.45
N LEU A 47 10.49 12.82 15.39
CA LEU A 47 10.36 11.64 16.21
C LEU A 47 11.51 11.56 17.22
N LYS A 48 11.30 10.83 18.30
CA LYS A 48 12.34 10.54 19.30
C LYS A 48 13.47 9.72 18.67
N ASP A 49 13.13 8.69 17.92
CA ASP A 49 14.06 7.79 17.24
C ASP A 49 13.83 7.83 15.72
N ALA A 50 14.89 7.57 14.94
CA ALA A 50 14.81 7.54 13.50
C ALA A 50 13.90 6.40 13.00
N LEU A 51 13.10 6.66 11.97
CA LEU A 51 12.33 5.62 11.30
C LEU A 51 13.25 4.70 10.50
N GLN A 52 13.04 3.39 10.62
CA GLN A 52 13.80 2.37 9.89
C GLN A 52 13.38 2.29 8.40
N SER A 53 12.15 2.69 8.12
CA SER A 53 11.56 2.67 6.77
C SER A 53 10.52 3.78 6.62
N GLN A 54 10.14 4.07 5.39
CA GLN A 54 9.02 4.99 5.15
C GLN A 54 7.73 4.42 5.77
N PRO A 55 6.94 5.27 6.46
CA PRO A 55 5.66 4.84 7.00
C PRO A 55 4.69 4.46 5.88
N GLY A 56 3.84 3.48 6.16
CA GLY A 56 2.72 3.16 5.27
C GLY A 56 1.84 4.40 5.10
N SER A 57 1.36 4.66 3.87
CA SER A 57 0.48 5.78 3.61
C SER A 57 -0.70 5.37 2.75
N PHE A 58 -1.82 6.05 2.95
CA PHE A 58 -2.99 5.94 2.08
C PHE A 58 -3.65 7.30 1.87
N THR A 59 -4.34 7.44 0.75
CA THR A 59 -5.03 8.67 0.38
C THR A 59 -6.48 8.41 0.03
N VAL A 60 -7.32 9.37 0.39
CA VAL A 60 -8.74 9.42 0.05
C VAL A 60 -8.99 10.70 -0.71
N ALA A 61 -9.65 10.63 -1.86
CA ALA A 61 -9.86 11.79 -2.72
C ALA A 61 -11.02 12.68 -2.23
N ASN A 62 -12.06 12.08 -1.64
CA ASN A 62 -13.24 12.81 -1.19
C ASN A 62 -13.78 12.27 0.16
N PRO A 63 -13.67 13.02 1.26
CA PRO A 63 -12.91 14.28 1.39
C PRO A 63 -11.40 14.05 1.29
N ALA A 64 -10.68 15.02 0.70
CA ALA A 64 -9.26 14.89 0.41
C ALA A 64 -8.42 14.72 1.69
N ARG A 65 -7.76 13.57 1.84
CA ARG A 65 -6.95 13.21 3.01
C ARG A 65 -5.74 12.39 2.62
N ILE A 66 -4.65 12.61 3.35
CA ILE A 66 -3.46 11.75 3.32
C ILE A 66 -3.24 11.24 4.74
N ALA A 67 -3.14 9.94 4.92
CA ALA A 67 -2.86 9.34 6.21
C ALA A 67 -1.53 8.57 6.18
N PHE A 68 -0.79 8.65 7.29
CA PHE A 68 0.46 7.94 7.52
C PHE A 68 0.34 7.10 8.79
N ASP A 69 0.66 5.83 8.70
CA ASP A 69 0.72 4.93 9.85
C ASP A 69 2.16 4.81 10.35
N LEU A 70 2.36 5.14 11.63
CA LEU A 70 3.63 5.10 12.36
C LEU A 70 3.57 3.97 13.39
N PRO A 71 3.99 2.74 13.03
CA PRO A 71 3.97 1.60 13.95
C PRO A 71 4.96 1.80 15.10
N GLY A 72 4.66 1.23 16.27
CA GLY A 72 5.50 1.33 17.46
C GLY A 72 5.72 2.76 17.96
N THR A 73 4.86 3.71 17.57
CA THR A 73 5.02 5.14 17.86
C THR A 73 3.83 5.66 18.64
N VAL A 74 4.08 6.47 19.67
CA VAL A 74 3.05 7.17 20.46
C VAL A 74 3.03 8.65 20.12
N ASN A 75 1.87 9.28 20.28
CA ASN A 75 1.72 10.72 20.14
C ASN A 75 2.11 11.44 21.43
N ASN A 76 3.26 12.11 21.44
CA ASN A 76 3.75 12.91 22.58
C ASN A 76 3.59 14.43 22.36
N LEU A 77 2.78 14.86 21.37
CA LEU A 77 2.56 16.28 21.08
C LEU A 77 1.66 16.98 22.11
N GLY A 78 1.03 16.25 23.03
CA GLY A 78 0.06 16.78 23.97
C GLY A 78 -1.26 17.25 23.33
N ARG A 79 -1.42 17.01 22.01
CA ARG A 79 -2.61 17.36 21.22
C ARG A 79 -2.85 16.31 20.13
N SER A 80 -4.11 16.06 19.85
CA SER A 80 -4.53 15.11 18.80
C SER A 80 -4.99 15.78 17.51
N SER A 81 -5.20 17.11 17.51
CA SER A 81 -5.65 17.85 16.33
C SER A 81 -5.04 19.25 16.30
N GLN A 82 -4.75 19.73 15.10
CA GLN A 82 -4.25 21.08 14.85
C GLN A 82 -4.83 21.64 13.55
N ARG A 83 -5.46 22.81 13.60
CA ARG A 83 -5.79 23.58 12.40
C ARG A 83 -4.54 24.27 11.87
N ILE A 84 -4.37 24.30 10.56
CA ILE A 84 -3.17 24.83 9.90
C ILE A 84 -3.57 25.93 8.93
N GLY A 85 -4.33 25.60 7.87
CA GLY A 85 -4.80 26.57 6.89
C GLY A 85 -3.73 27.09 5.93
N GLU A 86 -2.62 26.36 5.73
CA GLU A 86 -1.54 26.75 4.84
C GLU A 86 -1.63 25.99 3.49
N GLY A 87 -1.70 26.72 2.38
CA GLY A 87 -1.87 26.15 1.05
C GLY A 87 -3.08 25.23 0.98
N GLU A 88 -2.86 24.00 0.54
CA GLU A 88 -3.91 22.98 0.47
C GLU A 88 -4.13 22.24 1.80
N LEU A 89 -3.25 22.41 2.80
CA LEU A 89 -3.35 21.74 4.10
C LEU A 89 -4.29 22.48 5.04
N LEU A 90 -5.43 21.88 5.37
CA LEU A 90 -6.43 22.44 6.28
C LEU A 90 -6.12 22.17 7.74
N SER A 91 -5.84 20.92 8.06
CA SER A 91 -5.58 20.47 9.43
C SER A 91 -4.81 19.16 9.47
N MET A 92 -4.26 18.87 10.63
CA MET A 92 -3.63 17.59 10.98
C MET A 92 -4.35 16.98 12.17
N ASN A 93 -4.59 15.68 12.12
CA ASN A 93 -5.07 14.88 13.22
C ASN A 93 -4.10 13.75 13.52
N MET A 94 -3.88 13.47 14.81
CA MET A 94 -3.11 12.33 15.31
C MET A 94 -4.05 11.42 16.08
N VAL A 95 -4.17 10.17 15.64
CA VAL A 95 -5.02 9.17 16.28
C VAL A 95 -4.13 8.03 16.77
N GLN A 96 -4.18 7.73 18.05
CA GLN A 96 -3.52 6.55 18.63
C GLN A 96 -4.44 5.34 18.46
N ALA A 97 -3.96 4.32 17.78
CA ALA A 97 -4.67 3.05 17.56
C ALA A 97 -3.78 1.87 17.98
N GLY A 98 -3.94 1.43 19.22
CA GLY A 98 -3.10 0.39 19.81
C GLY A 98 -1.64 0.86 19.94
N ASP A 99 -0.73 0.11 19.35
CA ASP A 99 0.72 0.36 19.34
C ASP A 99 1.21 1.33 18.24
N ARG A 100 0.29 1.92 17.45
CA ARG A 100 0.62 2.81 16.35
C ARG A 100 -0.06 4.17 16.46
N THR A 101 0.59 5.18 15.93
CA THR A 101 0.01 6.51 15.72
C THR A 101 -0.31 6.70 14.24
N ARG A 102 -1.53 7.11 13.94
CA ARG A 102 -1.95 7.53 12.60
C ARG A 102 -1.97 9.05 12.51
N MET A 103 -1.18 9.61 11.61
CA MET A 103 -1.24 11.03 11.25
C MET A 103 -2.14 11.19 10.03
N VAL A 104 -3.16 12.04 10.12
CA VAL A 104 -4.08 12.35 9.03
C VAL A 104 -3.93 13.83 8.67
N LEU A 105 -3.56 14.09 7.43
CA LEU A 105 -3.51 15.43 6.83
C LEU A 105 -4.81 15.64 6.05
N ASN A 106 -5.65 16.58 6.49
CA ASN A 106 -6.86 16.95 5.78
C ASN A 106 -6.56 18.09 4.80
N LEU A 107 -6.96 17.93 3.56
CA LEU A 107 -6.65 18.85 2.47
C LEU A 107 -7.91 19.50 1.92
N ARG A 108 -7.77 20.67 1.25
CA ARG A 108 -8.84 21.31 0.47
C ARG A 108 -9.19 20.48 -0.76
N GLN A 109 -8.16 20.02 -1.44
CA GLN A 109 -8.24 19.13 -2.60
C GLN A 109 -7.04 18.19 -2.60
N MET A 110 -7.16 17.07 -3.29
CA MET A 110 -6.06 16.12 -3.39
C MET A 110 -4.94 16.71 -4.24
N VAL A 111 -3.72 16.70 -3.70
CA VAL A 111 -2.49 17.11 -4.38
C VAL A 111 -1.47 15.98 -4.33
N SER A 112 -0.53 15.99 -5.25
CA SER A 112 0.61 15.09 -5.18
C SER A 112 1.47 15.43 -3.97
N TYR A 113 2.06 14.42 -3.37
CA TYR A 113 2.96 14.59 -2.23
C TYR A 113 4.18 13.68 -2.36
N ASP A 114 5.24 14.08 -1.72
CA ASP A 114 6.48 13.31 -1.56
C ASP A 114 6.79 13.13 -0.07
N THR A 115 7.47 12.03 0.26
CA THR A 115 7.79 11.69 1.65
C THR A 115 9.27 11.39 1.77
N GLN A 116 9.98 12.13 2.63
CA GLN A 116 11.41 11.98 2.87
C GLN A 116 11.68 11.75 4.35
N ILE A 117 12.63 10.88 4.65
CA ILE A 117 13.15 10.66 6.01
C ILE A 117 14.53 11.30 6.08
N ASP A 118 14.70 12.24 6.99
CA ASP A 118 15.96 12.86 7.32
C ASP A 118 16.27 12.66 8.82
N GLY A 119 17.04 11.62 9.12
CA GLY A 119 17.34 11.22 10.49
C GLY A 119 16.08 10.90 11.30
N LYS A 120 15.77 11.75 12.27
CA LYS A 120 14.55 11.63 13.12
C LYS A 120 13.34 12.38 12.56
N ASN A 121 13.47 13.00 11.39
CA ASN A 121 12.39 13.78 10.81
C ASN A 121 11.74 13.04 9.65
N LEU A 122 10.43 12.97 9.68
CA LEU A 122 9.60 12.62 8.54
C LEU A 122 9.13 13.92 7.89
N MET A 123 9.50 14.16 6.65
CA MET A 123 9.06 15.30 5.87
C MET A 123 8.05 14.86 4.84
N VAL A 124 6.88 15.50 4.82
CA VAL A 124 5.85 15.33 3.78
C VAL A 124 5.76 16.65 3.02
N ILE A 125 6.08 16.60 1.74
CA ILE A 125 6.12 17.75 0.85
C ILE A 125 4.88 17.70 -0.03
N LEU A 126 3.91 18.56 0.24
CA LEU A 126 2.69 18.69 -0.56
C LEU A 126 2.97 19.63 -1.73
N ALA A 127 2.66 19.20 -2.94
CA ALA A 127 2.73 20.08 -4.10
C ALA A 127 1.70 21.20 -3.96
N GLY A 128 2.04 22.41 -4.40
CA GLY A 128 1.08 23.50 -4.53
C GLY A 128 -0.02 23.14 -5.53
N ALA A 129 -1.18 23.82 -5.46
CA ALA A 129 -2.24 23.65 -6.45
C ALA A 129 -1.66 23.75 -7.87
N PRO A 130 -2.00 22.86 -8.82
CA PRO A 130 -1.50 22.93 -10.17
C PRO A 130 -1.93 24.27 -10.78
N ALA A 131 -0.96 25.13 -11.12
CA ALA A 131 -1.22 26.20 -12.06
C ALA A 131 -1.76 25.54 -13.34
N ALA A 132 -2.92 25.98 -13.82
CA ALA A 132 -3.59 25.45 -15.00
C ALA A 132 -2.69 25.61 -16.22
N SER A 133 -1.78 24.68 -16.45
CA SER A 133 -1.02 24.53 -17.68
C SER A 133 -1.11 23.06 -18.06
N GLY A 134 -1.78 22.81 -19.21
CA GLY A 134 -2.05 21.50 -19.76
C GLY A 134 -0.75 20.73 -20.10
N GLY A 135 -0.20 20.08 -19.12
CA GLY A 135 0.83 19.06 -19.25
C GLY A 135 0.30 17.79 -18.64
N ALA A 136 0.38 16.68 -19.35
CA ALA A 136 0.03 15.36 -18.85
C ALA A 136 0.72 15.16 -17.48
N ALA A 137 -0.07 14.94 -16.43
CA ALA A 137 0.46 14.72 -15.10
C ALA A 137 1.37 13.48 -15.13
N VAL A 138 2.67 13.70 -15.00
CA VAL A 138 3.65 12.62 -14.83
C VAL A 138 3.38 12.02 -13.46
N THR A 139 2.90 10.81 -13.45
CA THR A 139 2.57 10.10 -12.23
C THR A 139 3.72 9.19 -11.87
N HIS A 140 4.59 9.65 -10.96
CA HIS A 140 5.55 8.75 -10.34
C HIS A 140 4.80 7.72 -9.51
N PHE A 141 4.76 6.48 -10.00
CA PHE A 141 4.11 5.37 -9.31
C PHE A 141 4.99 4.86 -8.16
N VAL A 142 6.30 4.87 -8.35
CA VAL A 142 7.32 4.50 -7.36
C VAL A 142 8.57 5.32 -7.57
N GLU A 143 9.08 5.96 -6.52
CA GLU A 143 10.42 6.56 -6.53
C GLU A 143 11.50 5.48 -6.36
N ALA A 144 12.54 5.54 -7.18
CA ALA A 144 13.67 4.62 -7.09
C ALA A 144 14.47 4.89 -5.81
N LYS A 145 14.50 3.93 -4.90
CA LYS A 145 15.47 3.94 -3.80
C LYS A 145 16.83 3.54 -4.37
N ALA A 146 17.90 4.21 -3.94
CA ALA A 146 19.26 3.93 -4.41
C ALA A 146 19.71 2.52 -4.02
N VAL A 147 19.41 1.54 -4.87
CA VAL A 147 19.95 0.18 -4.82
C VAL A 147 20.48 -0.14 -6.20
N ASP A 148 21.63 -0.79 -6.24
CA ASP A 148 22.36 -1.13 -7.44
C ASP A 148 21.52 -2.08 -8.32
N THR A 149 21.07 -1.62 -9.45
CA THR A 149 20.53 -2.39 -10.57
C THR A 149 19.35 -3.33 -10.29
N HIS A 150 18.14 -2.83 -10.44
CA HIS A 150 16.91 -3.65 -10.54
C HIS A 150 16.89 -4.46 -11.84
N SER A 151 16.06 -5.49 -11.93
CA SER A 151 15.88 -6.23 -13.18
C SER A 151 14.43 -6.70 -13.36
N VAL A 152 13.99 -6.75 -14.61
CA VAL A 152 12.77 -7.46 -15.01
C VAL A 152 13.08 -8.93 -15.10
N ARG A 153 12.36 -9.80 -14.38
CA ARG A 153 12.54 -11.25 -14.38
C ARG A 153 11.69 -11.94 -15.43
N ASP A 154 10.42 -11.50 -15.52
CA ASP A 154 9.46 -12.05 -16.48
C ASP A 154 8.39 -11.02 -16.84
N ILE A 155 7.73 -11.24 -18.00
CA ILE A 155 6.60 -10.46 -18.49
C ILE A 155 5.57 -11.45 -19.04
N ASP A 156 4.41 -11.49 -18.40
CA ASP A 156 3.30 -12.36 -18.76
C ASP A 156 2.07 -11.53 -19.15
N PHE A 157 1.26 -12.08 -20.04
CA PHE A 157 0.00 -11.47 -20.47
C PHE A 157 -1.13 -12.46 -20.33
N ARG A 158 -2.21 -12.03 -19.70
CA ARG A 158 -3.41 -12.83 -19.48
C ARG A 158 -4.66 -12.04 -19.78
N ARG A 159 -5.71 -12.73 -20.18
CA ARG A 159 -7.06 -12.19 -20.19
C ARG A 159 -7.66 -12.33 -18.80
N GLY A 160 -8.17 -11.25 -18.23
CA GLY A 160 -8.90 -11.28 -16.98
C GLY A 160 -10.34 -11.74 -17.14
N LYS A 161 -11.02 -11.97 -16.00
CA LYS A 161 -12.39 -12.55 -15.97
C LYS A 161 -13.43 -11.64 -16.60
N ALA A 162 -13.25 -10.32 -16.57
CA ALA A 162 -14.14 -9.34 -17.19
C ALA A 162 -13.72 -8.94 -18.61
N GLY A 163 -12.74 -9.65 -19.20
CA GLY A 163 -12.25 -9.39 -20.55
C GLY A 163 -11.15 -8.33 -20.64
N GLU A 164 -10.67 -7.85 -19.49
CA GLU A 164 -9.52 -6.94 -19.38
C GLU A 164 -8.22 -7.63 -19.84
N GLY A 165 -7.30 -6.85 -20.43
CA GLY A 165 -5.92 -7.27 -20.68
C GLY A 165 -5.11 -7.05 -19.41
N ARG A 166 -4.51 -8.12 -18.86
CA ARG A 166 -3.72 -8.10 -17.66
C ARG A 166 -2.26 -8.39 -17.98
N ILE A 167 -1.39 -7.41 -17.75
CA ILE A 167 0.06 -7.51 -17.94
C ILE A 167 0.67 -7.68 -16.55
N VAL A 168 1.44 -8.73 -16.33
CA VAL A 168 2.15 -9.03 -15.09
C VAL A 168 3.63 -8.93 -15.36
N VAL A 169 4.33 -8.08 -14.62
CA VAL A 169 5.78 -7.89 -14.69
C VAL A 169 6.40 -8.32 -13.39
N ASP A 170 7.20 -9.39 -13.43
CA ASP A 170 7.97 -9.85 -12.27
C ASP A 170 9.28 -9.07 -12.18
N LEU A 171 9.49 -8.40 -11.05
CA LEU A 171 10.66 -7.58 -10.76
C LEU A 171 11.63 -8.31 -9.82
N SER A 172 12.88 -7.88 -9.78
CA SER A 172 13.88 -8.40 -8.84
C SER A 172 13.51 -8.11 -7.39
N ASP A 173 12.88 -6.97 -7.16
CA ASP A 173 12.54 -6.45 -5.84
C ASP A 173 11.37 -5.46 -5.91
N SER A 174 10.84 -5.10 -4.77
CA SER A 174 9.69 -4.19 -4.63
C SER A 174 10.06 -2.70 -4.62
N SER A 175 11.35 -2.37 -4.70
CA SER A 175 11.83 -0.98 -4.63
C SER A 175 12.11 -0.35 -6.00
N THR A 176 11.86 -1.10 -7.09
CA THR A 176 11.99 -0.60 -8.47
C THR A 176 11.13 0.65 -8.68
N GLY A 177 11.74 1.74 -9.14
CA GLY A 177 11.03 2.96 -9.51
C GLY A 177 10.20 2.74 -10.77
N ILE A 178 8.92 3.13 -10.75
CA ILE A 178 8.01 2.94 -11.89
C ILE A 178 7.29 4.25 -12.18
N ASP A 179 7.26 4.63 -13.44
CA ASP A 179 6.47 5.75 -13.95
C ASP A 179 5.47 5.26 -14.99
N ILE A 180 4.24 5.76 -14.91
CA ILE A 180 3.16 5.38 -15.82
C ILE A 180 2.56 6.65 -16.39
N ARG A 181 2.47 6.71 -17.73
CA ARG A 181 1.82 7.83 -18.41
C ARG A 181 1.09 7.39 -19.64
N GLN A 182 0.00 8.03 -19.93
CA GLN A 182 -0.67 7.91 -21.21
C GLN A 182 -0.01 8.87 -22.21
N GLN A 183 0.41 8.33 -23.33
CA GLN A 183 0.99 9.12 -24.43
C GLN A 183 0.19 8.86 -25.71
N GLY A 184 -0.70 9.77 -26.03
CA GLY A 184 -1.67 9.58 -27.12
C GLY A 184 -2.59 8.39 -26.85
N GLN A 185 -2.57 7.41 -27.73
CA GLN A 185 -3.35 6.16 -27.63
C GLN A 185 -2.63 5.05 -26.87
N ASN A 186 -1.36 5.28 -26.47
CA ASN A 186 -0.54 4.27 -25.83
C ASN A 186 -0.42 4.52 -24.32
N LEU A 187 -0.25 3.45 -23.56
CA LEU A 187 0.19 3.50 -22.18
C LEU A 187 1.69 3.19 -22.13
N VAL A 188 2.48 4.13 -21.61
CA VAL A 188 3.93 4.04 -21.50
C VAL A 188 4.31 3.86 -20.04
N ILE A 189 5.13 2.87 -19.78
CA ILE A 189 5.61 2.52 -18.43
C ILE A 189 7.13 2.50 -18.46
N ASP A 190 7.76 3.28 -17.59
CA ASP A 190 9.20 3.32 -17.42
C ASP A 190 9.59 2.71 -16.08
N PHE A 191 10.48 1.73 -16.10
CA PHE A 191 11.12 1.13 -14.93
C PHE A 191 12.52 1.72 -14.81
N PHE A 192 12.77 2.48 -13.75
CA PHE A 192 14.04 3.21 -13.57
C PHE A 192 15.17 2.30 -13.09
N LYS A 193 16.39 2.54 -13.58
CA LYS A 193 17.62 1.81 -13.22
C LYS A 193 17.41 0.28 -13.25
N THR A 194 16.75 -0.19 -14.30
CA THR A 194 16.30 -1.57 -14.39
C THR A 194 16.92 -2.24 -15.62
N ALA A 195 17.51 -3.41 -15.42
CA ALA A 195 18.03 -4.25 -16.49
C ALA A 195 16.92 -5.07 -17.14
N LEU A 196 16.99 -5.23 -18.46
CA LEU A 196 16.08 -6.07 -19.24
C LEU A 196 16.84 -7.24 -19.87
N PRO A 197 16.58 -8.50 -19.50
CA PRO A 197 17.14 -9.66 -20.17
C PRO A 197 16.79 -9.66 -21.67
N ASP A 198 17.72 -10.07 -22.53
CA ASP A 198 17.52 -10.06 -23.98
C ASP A 198 16.30 -10.84 -24.46
N LYS A 199 15.96 -11.93 -23.77
CA LYS A 199 14.76 -12.74 -24.05
C LYS A 199 13.45 -11.97 -23.86
N LEU A 200 13.44 -10.93 -23.03
CA LEU A 200 12.27 -10.08 -22.74
C LEU A 200 12.25 -8.79 -23.59
N ARG A 201 13.34 -8.49 -24.32
CA ARG A 201 13.40 -7.39 -25.27
C ARG A 201 12.67 -7.78 -26.55
N ARG A 202 11.36 -7.69 -26.52
CA ARG A 202 10.51 -8.12 -27.63
C ARG A 202 9.19 -7.38 -27.68
N ARG A 203 8.56 -7.46 -28.84
CA ARG A 203 7.16 -7.10 -29.03
C ARG A 203 6.31 -8.36 -28.89
N LEU A 204 5.34 -8.33 -27.99
CA LEU A 204 4.31 -9.35 -27.87
C LEU A 204 3.07 -8.88 -28.60
N ASP A 205 2.58 -9.66 -29.57
CA ASP A 205 1.25 -9.51 -30.16
C ASP A 205 0.27 -10.33 -29.31
N VAL A 206 -0.74 -9.65 -28.76
CA VAL A 206 -1.72 -10.24 -27.86
C VAL A 206 -3.15 -10.06 -28.37
N THR A 207 -3.29 -9.81 -29.67
CA THR A 207 -4.58 -9.55 -30.33
C THR A 207 -5.54 -10.73 -30.20
N ASP A 208 -5.03 -11.96 -30.22
CA ASP A 208 -5.82 -13.19 -30.18
C ASP A 208 -6.43 -13.47 -28.80
N PHE A 209 -5.99 -12.77 -27.76
CA PHE A 209 -6.58 -12.91 -26.42
C PHE A 209 -7.97 -12.26 -26.30
N GLY A 210 -8.41 -11.49 -27.30
CA GLY A 210 -9.72 -10.85 -27.29
C GLY A 210 -9.89 -9.81 -26.18
N THR A 211 -8.82 -9.11 -25.85
CA THR A 211 -8.77 -8.01 -24.86
C THR A 211 -8.61 -6.67 -25.59
N PRO A 212 -8.74 -5.53 -24.89
CA PRO A 212 -8.44 -4.23 -25.48
C PRO A 212 -6.98 -4.06 -25.91
N VAL A 213 -6.03 -4.83 -25.37
CA VAL A 213 -4.61 -4.73 -25.68
C VAL A 213 -4.29 -5.45 -26.98
N GLN A 214 -3.61 -4.74 -27.90
CA GLN A 214 -3.15 -5.30 -29.17
C GLN A 214 -1.70 -5.78 -29.09
N SER A 215 -0.81 -4.97 -28.53
CA SER A 215 0.60 -5.31 -28.42
C SER A 215 1.27 -4.69 -27.21
N ILE A 216 2.33 -5.34 -26.76
CA ILE A 216 3.21 -4.90 -25.69
C ILE A 216 4.63 -4.90 -26.24
N ASN A 217 5.28 -3.75 -26.27
CA ASN A 217 6.65 -3.60 -26.73
C ASN A 217 7.55 -3.22 -25.58
N THR A 218 8.54 -4.06 -25.26
CA THR A 218 9.46 -3.83 -24.14
C THR A 218 10.89 -3.73 -24.64
N PHE A 219 11.57 -2.65 -24.27
CA PHE A 219 12.93 -2.36 -24.71
C PHE A 219 13.68 -1.50 -23.66
N THR A 220 15.01 -1.43 -23.80
CA THR A 220 15.86 -0.59 -22.96
C THR A 220 15.93 0.82 -23.51
N GLN A 221 15.88 1.81 -22.62
CA GLN A 221 16.10 3.21 -22.94
C GLN A 221 17.09 3.82 -21.94
N GLY A 222 18.37 3.89 -22.32
CA GLY A 222 19.45 4.21 -21.36
C GLY A 222 19.51 3.16 -20.27
N ASP A 223 19.53 3.61 -19.02
CA ASP A 223 19.55 2.73 -17.84
C ASP A 223 18.15 2.25 -17.39
N ASN A 224 17.12 2.55 -18.17
CA ASN A 224 15.74 2.23 -17.86
C ASN A 224 15.18 1.18 -18.82
N VAL A 225 14.14 0.48 -18.37
CA VAL A 225 13.30 -0.35 -19.23
C VAL A 225 12.03 0.42 -19.55
N ARG A 226 11.68 0.50 -20.83
CA ARG A 226 10.42 1.07 -21.31
C ARG A 226 9.51 0.00 -21.84
N MET A 227 8.28 0.00 -21.37
CA MET A 227 7.19 -0.83 -21.88
C MET A 227 6.13 0.08 -22.51
N VAL A 228 5.78 -0.19 -23.75
CA VAL A 228 4.72 0.52 -24.48
C VAL A 228 3.59 -0.48 -24.74
N ILE A 229 2.44 -0.22 -24.15
CA ILE A 229 1.22 -0.99 -24.33
C ILE A 229 0.36 -0.23 -25.34
N THR A 230 -0.09 -0.91 -26.39
CA THR A 230 -0.94 -0.34 -27.44
C THR A 230 -2.35 -0.93 -27.31
N PRO A 231 -3.29 -0.21 -26.68
CA PRO A 231 -4.68 -0.62 -26.62
C PRO A 231 -5.45 -0.21 -27.88
N LYS A 232 -6.65 -0.79 -28.08
CA LYS A 232 -7.61 -0.46 -29.15
C LYS A 232 -8.90 0.12 -28.56
N GLY A 233 -9.45 1.14 -29.23
CA GLY A 233 -10.72 1.76 -28.84
C GLY A 233 -10.57 2.71 -27.66
N GLN A 234 -11.68 2.94 -26.95
CA GLN A 234 -11.66 3.67 -25.67
C GLN A 234 -11.34 2.70 -24.54
N TRP A 235 -10.41 3.07 -23.71
CA TRP A 235 -9.89 2.23 -22.64
C TRP A 235 -9.55 3.03 -21.41
N GLU A 236 -9.58 2.36 -20.29
CA GLU A 236 -9.05 2.81 -19.01
C GLU A 236 -8.05 1.81 -18.47
N HIS A 237 -7.15 2.25 -17.62
CA HIS A 237 -6.18 1.37 -16.98
C HIS A 237 -6.20 1.52 -15.47
N SER A 238 -5.86 0.46 -14.79
CA SER A 238 -5.45 0.45 -13.39
C SER A 238 -4.10 -0.23 -13.26
N ALA A 239 -3.29 0.22 -12.32
CA ALA A 239 -1.99 -0.38 -12.06
C ALA A 239 -1.76 -0.54 -10.57
N TYR A 240 -1.12 -1.64 -10.19
CA TYR A 240 -0.78 -1.90 -8.80
C TYR A 240 0.48 -2.75 -8.71
N GLN A 241 1.13 -2.69 -7.57
CA GLN A 241 2.28 -3.52 -7.24
C GLN A 241 2.01 -4.27 -5.94
N THR A 242 2.25 -5.58 -5.98
CA THR A 242 2.23 -6.45 -4.81
C THR A 242 3.57 -7.18 -4.71
N ASP A 243 4.30 -6.96 -3.64
CA ASP A 243 5.66 -7.46 -3.48
C ASP A 243 6.53 -7.17 -4.73
N ASN A 244 7.02 -8.20 -5.42
CA ASN A 244 7.87 -8.06 -6.61
C ASN A 244 7.10 -8.09 -7.92
N GLN A 245 5.77 -8.16 -7.87
CA GLN A 245 4.93 -8.17 -9.08
C GLN A 245 4.29 -6.81 -9.31
N PHE A 246 4.50 -6.26 -10.49
CA PHE A 246 3.80 -5.09 -10.99
C PHE A 246 2.76 -5.53 -12.01
N VAL A 247 1.52 -5.13 -11.81
CA VAL A 247 0.38 -5.52 -12.64
C VAL A 247 -0.29 -4.30 -13.24
N VAL A 248 -0.57 -4.38 -14.54
CA VAL A 248 -1.36 -3.38 -15.25
C VAL A 248 -2.58 -4.07 -15.88
N GLU A 249 -3.73 -3.54 -15.59
CA GLU A 249 -5.00 -3.98 -16.18
C GLU A 249 -5.52 -2.92 -17.12
N VAL A 250 -5.86 -3.31 -18.34
CA VAL A 250 -6.44 -2.43 -19.36
C VAL A 250 -7.84 -2.94 -19.69
N LYS A 251 -8.85 -2.10 -19.45
CA LYS A 251 -10.27 -2.39 -19.68
C LYS A 251 -10.81 -1.55 -20.82
N GLN A 252 -11.71 -2.12 -21.61
CA GLN A 252 -12.45 -1.36 -22.61
C GLN A 252 -13.54 -0.53 -21.92
N VAL A 253 -13.57 0.77 -22.21
CA VAL A 253 -14.70 1.63 -21.84
C VAL A 253 -15.77 1.45 -22.91
N VAL A 254 -16.83 0.74 -22.58
CA VAL A 254 -18.04 0.67 -23.40
C VAL A 254 -18.91 1.86 -22.98
N PRO A 255 -19.14 2.85 -23.87
CA PRO A 255 -20.10 3.90 -23.57
C PRO A 255 -21.47 3.26 -23.38
N ASP A 256 -22.04 3.36 -22.18
CA ASP A 256 -23.36 2.86 -21.92
C ASP A 256 -24.39 3.89 -22.47
N PRO A 257 -25.11 3.57 -23.57
CA PRO A 257 -26.09 4.47 -24.15
C PRO A 257 -27.33 4.67 -23.26
N ASN A 258 -27.47 3.88 -22.17
CA ASN A 258 -28.57 3.96 -21.24
C ASN A 258 -28.11 4.01 -19.76
N LYS A 259 -27.50 5.13 -19.37
CA LYS A 259 -27.20 5.39 -17.94
C LYS A 259 -28.41 5.40 -17.00
N LEU A 260 -29.63 5.17 -17.51
CA LEU A 260 -30.88 5.13 -16.75
C LEU A 260 -31.40 3.72 -16.45
N ALA A 261 -30.79 2.66 -16.97
CA ALA A 261 -31.19 1.29 -16.65
C ALA A 261 -30.17 0.68 -15.67
N GLN A 262 -30.53 0.66 -14.41
CA GLN A 262 -29.88 -0.12 -13.37
C GLN A 262 -29.92 -1.61 -13.73
N GLY A 263 -28.87 -2.10 -14.30
CA GLY A 263 -28.62 -3.52 -14.55
C GLY A 263 -27.23 -3.84 -14.08
N THR A 264 -27.14 -4.51 -12.95
CA THR A 264 -25.91 -4.99 -12.28
C THR A 264 -25.00 -5.75 -13.23
N LYS A 265 -23.91 -5.12 -13.67
CA LYS A 265 -22.70 -5.85 -14.10
C LYS A 265 -21.80 -6.02 -12.88
N PRO A 266 -21.19 -7.21 -12.66
CA PRO A 266 -20.24 -7.39 -11.57
C PRO A 266 -18.95 -6.62 -11.91
N GLY A 267 -18.89 -5.40 -11.44
CA GLY A 267 -17.73 -4.54 -11.48
C GLY A 267 -17.47 -4.03 -10.07
N PHE A 268 -16.24 -3.71 -9.76
CA PHE A 268 -15.90 -3.04 -8.52
C PHE A 268 -16.53 -1.65 -8.50
N THR A 269 -17.31 -1.35 -7.47
CA THR A 269 -18.10 -0.11 -7.35
C THR A 269 -17.70 0.71 -6.13
N GLY A 270 -16.71 0.23 -5.37
CA GLY A 270 -16.20 0.90 -4.19
C GLY A 270 -15.60 2.27 -4.49
N GLU A 271 -15.56 3.13 -3.49
CA GLU A 271 -14.83 4.41 -3.57
C GLU A 271 -13.35 4.15 -3.83
N LYS A 272 -12.74 4.98 -4.71
CA LYS A 272 -11.34 4.84 -5.09
C LYS A 272 -10.42 5.27 -3.95
N LEU A 273 -9.40 4.46 -3.70
CA LEU A 273 -8.35 4.75 -2.74
C LEU A 273 -6.97 4.51 -3.36
N SER A 274 -5.97 5.13 -2.77
CA SER A 274 -4.57 4.87 -3.09
C SER A 274 -3.85 4.42 -1.83
N LEU A 275 -3.15 3.29 -1.92
CA LEU A 275 -2.41 2.67 -0.82
C LEU A 275 -0.93 2.60 -1.18
N ASN A 276 -0.06 2.92 -0.22
CA ASN A 276 1.38 2.73 -0.33
C ASN A 276 1.91 2.12 0.97
N PHE A 277 1.99 0.82 1.00
CA PHE A 277 2.50 0.04 2.12
C PHE A 277 3.78 -0.69 1.71
N GLN A 278 4.82 -0.62 2.54
CA GLN A 278 6.07 -1.33 2.34
C GLN A 278 6.35 -2.22 3.54
N ASN A 279 6.40 -3.54 3.33
CA ASN A 279 6.67 -4.53 4.39
C ASN A 279 5.76 -4.37 5.62
N VAL A 280 4.46 -4.15 5.39
CA VAL A 280 3.45 -3.93 6.44
C VAL A 280 2.68 -5.22 6.68
N GLU A 281 2.35 -5.50 7.93
CA GLU A 281 1.55 -6.66 8.31
C GLU A 281 0.17 -6.65 7.64
N VAL A 282 -0.25 -7.79 7.09
CA VAL A 282 -1.52 -7.95 6.37
C VAL A 282 -2.72 -7.50 7.21
N ARG A 283 -2.77 -7.84 8.50
CA ARG A 283 -3.84 -7.42 9.41
C ARG A 283 -3.94 -5.89 9.50
N SER A 284 -2.79 -5.20 9.52
CA SER A 284 -2.76 -3.73 9.56
C SER A 284 -3.35 -3.12 8.30
N VAL A 285 -3.07 -3.71 7.12
CA VAL A 285 -3.64 -3.26 5.85
C VAL A 285 -5.15 -3.50 5.81
N LEU A 286 -5.62 -4.67 6.28
CA LEU A 286 -7.04 -4.99 6.36
C LEU A 286 -7.80 -4.05 7.32
N ASN A 287 -7.18 -3.65 8.43
CA ASN A 287 -7.74 -2.65 9.35
C ASN A 287 -7.90 -1.28 8.69
N VAL A 288 -6.92 -0.86 7.84
CA VAL A 288 -7.06 0.40 7.08
C VAL A 288 -8.26 0.35 6.14
N ILE A 289 -8.48 -0.79 5.46
CA ILE A 289 -9.65 -0.96 4.59
C ILE A 289 -10.93 -0.97 5.42
N ALA A 290 -10.95 -1.62 6.58
CA ALA A 290 -12.10 -1.62 7.49
C ALA A 290 -12.47 -0.19 7.92
N ASP A 291 -11.47 0.58 8.36
CA ASP A 291 -11.66 1.98 8.77
C ASP A 291 -12.15 2.89 7.63
N PHE A 292 -11.75 2.56 6.39
CA PHE A 292 -12.17 3.32 5.21
C PHE A 292 -13.60 2.99 4.75
N THR A 293 -14.03 1.73 4.93
CA THR A 293 -15.28 1.21 4.36
C THR A 293 -16.40 1.08 5.38
N ASP A 294 -16.14 1.40 6.65
CA ASP A 294 -17.03 1.14 7.79
C ASP A 294 -17.45 -0.36 7.91
N LEU A 295 -16.68 -1.27 7.30
CA LEU A 295 -16.88 -2.71 7.42
C LEU A 295 -16.24 -3.24 8.71
N ASN A 296 -16.94 -4.14 9.38
CA ASN A 296 -16.37 -4.87 10.50
C ASN A 296 -15.57 -6.07 9.98
N ILE A 297 -14.27 -5.92 9.84
CA ILE A 297 -13.38 -6.99 9.37
C ILE A 297 -12.86 -7.78 10.57
N ILE A 298 -13.11 -9.08 10.57
CA ILE A 298 -12.61 -10.05 11.55
C ILE A 298 -11.63 -10.96 10.82
N THR A 299 -10.41 -11.09 11.34
CA THR A 299 -9.38 -11.97 10.76
C THR A 299 -9.18 -13.20 11.65
N SER A 300 -9.03 -14.38 11.03
CA SER A 300 -8.55 -15.59 11.73
C SER A 300 -7.13 -15.37 12.27
N ASP A 301 -6.77 -16.10 13.34
CA ASP A 301 -5.42 -16.09 13.90
C ASP A 301 -4.36 -16.55 12.91
N SER A 302 -4.75 -17.34 11.91
CA SER A 302 -3.89 -17.82 10.82
C SER A 302 -3.53 -16.73 9.79
N VAL A 303 -4.22 -15.57 9.81
CA VAL A 303 -3.92 -14.46 8.89
C VAL A 303 -2.69 -13.72 9.39
N GLY A 304 -1.59 -13.79 8.67
CA GLY A 304 -0.34 -13.15 9.06
C GLY A 304 0.60 -12.90 7.88
N GLY A 305 1.84 -12.51 8.20
CA GLY A 305 2.86 -12.15 7.22
C GLY A 305 2.78 -10.69 6.79
N ASN A 306 3.86 -10.22 6.14
CA ASN A 306 3.98 -8.85 5.68
C ASN A 306 3.81 -8.79 4.16
N LEU A 307 3.26 -7.70 3.67
CA LEU A 307 3.15 -7.42 2.25
C LEU A 307 3.63 -6.01 1.90
N THR A 308 4.11 -5.85 0.69
CA THR A 308 4.32 -4.56 0.06
C THR A 308 3.20 -4.36 -0.97
N LEU A 309 2.44 -3.29 -0.83
CA LEU A 309 1.26 -3.02 -1.64
C LEU A 309 1.26 -1.56 -2.06
N ARG A 310 1.19 -1.31 -3.36
CA ARG A 310 1.04 0.01 -3.94
C ARG A 310 -0.12 -0.01 -4.92
N LEU A 311 -1.16 0.73 -4.59
CA LEU A 311 -2.35 0.90 -5.39
C LEU A 311 -2.55 2.39 -5.65
N LYS A 312 -3.01 2.75 -6.83
CA LYS A 312 -3.38 4.12 -7.16
C LYS A 312 -4.74 4.17 -7.80
N ASP A 313 -5.64 4.98 -7.22
CA ASP A 313 -7.01 5.22 -7.71
C ASP A 313 -7.80 3.92 -7.97
N VAL A 314 -7.62 2.93 -7.10
CA VAL A 314 -8.26 1.61 -7.18
C VAL A 314 -9.48 1.57 -6.26
N PRO A 315 -10.65 1.05 -6.71
CA PRO A 315 -11.79 0.83 -5.84
C PRO A 315 -11.42 -0.06 -4.64
N TRP A 316 -11.94 0.27 -3.44
CA TRP A 316 -11.57 -0.45 -2.22
C TRP A 316 -11.91 -1.95 -2.26
N ASP A 317 -13.00 -2.32 -2.91
CA ASP A 317 -13.42 -3.71 -3.10
C ASP A 317 -12.46 -4.48 -4.01
N GLN A 318 -11.90 -3.83 -5.04
CA GLN A 318 -10.83 -4.38 -5.85
C GLN A 318 -9.52 -4.47 -5.04
N ALA A 319 -9.20 -3.44 -4.25
CA ALA A 319 -8.02 -3.44 -3.38
C ALA A 319 -8.06 -4.60 -2.37
N LEU A 320 -9.21 -4.82 -1.73
CA LEU A 320 -9.41 -5.96 -0.83
C LEU A 320 -9.23 -7.29 -1.56
N GLN A 321 -9.80 -7.45 -2.75
CA GLN A 321 -9.64 -8.67 -3.55
C GLN A 321 -8.17 -8.93 -3.91
N ILE A 322 -7.41 -7.90 -4.29
CA ILE A 322 -5.98 -8.02 -4.59
C ILE A 322 -5.19 -8.54 -3.36
N ILE A 323 -5.49 -8.02 -2.17
CA ILE A 323 -4.84 -8.44 -0.93
C ILE A 323 -5.16 -9.90 -0.63
N LEU A 324 -6.43 -10.29 -0.71
CA LEU A 324 -6.88 -11.65 -0.47
C LEU A 324 -6.22 -12.65 -1.43
N ASP A 325 -6.21 -12.33 -2.72
CA ASP A 325 -5.61 -13.19 -3.75
C ASP A 325 -4.09 -13.33 -3.57
N THR A 326 -3.40 -12.24 -3.25
CA THR A 326 -1.95 -12.24 -3.05
C THR A 326 -1.53 -13.11 -1.87
N ARG A 327 -2.34 -13.18 -0.82
CA ARG A 327 -2.05 -13.91 0.42
C ARG A 327 -2.77 -15.26 0.53
N GLY A 328 -3.46 -15.70 -0.52
CA GLY A 328 -4.20 -16.97 -0.48
C GLY A 328 -5.33 -16.97 0.53
N LEU A 329 -5.87 -15.78 0.82
CA LEU A 329 -6.99 -15.58 1.72
C LEU A 329 -8.31 -15.60 0.95
N ASP A 330 -9.39 -15.78 1.67
CA ASP A 330 -10.75 -15.61 1.18
C ASP A 330 -11.62 -14.96 2.25
N MET A 331 -12.81 -14.52 1.89
CA MET A 331 -13.71 -13.82 2.79
C MET A 331 -15.11 -14.40 2.79
N ARG A 332 -15.79 -14.32 3.95
CA ARG A 332 -17.22 -14.56 4.11
C ARG A 332 -17.89 -13.31 4.65
N LYS A 333 -18.83 -12.77 3.89
CA LYS A 333 -19.59 -11.58 4.28
C LYS A 333 -20.94 -11.99 4.86
N ASN A 334 -21.23 -11.49 6.06
CA ASN A 334 -22.54 -11.63 6.71
C ASN A 334 -22.99 -10.25 7.21
N GLY A 335 -23.91 -9.62 6.48
CA GLY A 335 -24.31 -8.24 6.74
C GLY A 335 -23.15 -7.26 6.60
N ASN A 336 -22.82 -6.54 7.68
CA ASN A 336 -21.71 -5.61 7.77
C ASN A 336 -20.40 -6.24 8.33
N VAL A 337 -20.42 -7.54 8.62
CA VAL A 337 -19.25 -8.27 9.12
C VAL A 337 -18.63 -9.07 7.98
N VAL A 338 -17.32 -8.90 7.83
CA VAL A 338 -16.50 -9.64 6.86
C VAL A 338 -15.49 -10.48 7.63
N TRP A 339 -15.60 -11.80 7.53
CA TRP A 339 -14.62 -12.70 8.13
C TRP A 339 -13.62 -13.15 7.08
N ILE A 340 -12.31 -12.95 7.37
CA ILE A 340 -11.20 -13.25 6.49
C ILE A 340 -10.33 -14.34 7.10
N ALA A 341 -10.06 -15.38 6.33
CA ALA A 341 -9.20 -16.51 6.71
C ALA A 341 -8.49 -17.11 5.47
N PRO A 342 -7.49 -17.97 5.64
CA PRO A 342 -6.93 -18.78 4.56
C PRO A 342 -8.03 -19.60 3.87
N ARG A 343 -7.91 -19.75 2.53
CA ARG A 343 -8.91 -20.49 1.71
C ARG A 343 -9.18 -21.89 2.23
N ASP A 344 -8.14 -22.61 2.66
CA ASP A 344 -8.27 -23.97 3.18
C ASP A 344 -9.05 -24.03 4.50
N GLU A 345 -8.89 -23.03 5.37
CA GLU A 345 -9.62 -22.93 6.63
C GLU A 345 -11.11 -22.68 6.38
N LEU A 346 -11.44 -21.78 5.44
CA LEU A 346 -12.83 -21.50 5.06
C LEU A 346 -13.49 -22.72 4.43
N ALA A 347 -12.81 -23.41 3.51
CA ALA A 347 -13.32 -24.61 2.86
C ALA A 347 -13.60 -25.74 3.88
N THR A 348 -12.69 -25.92 4.86
CA THR A 348 -12.87 -26.92 5.92
C THR A 348 -14.08 -26.62 6.81
N LYS A 349 -14.26 -25.36 7.23
CA LYS A 349 -15.40 -24.95 8.04
C LYS A 349 -16.73 -25.09 7.29
N GLU A 350 -16.74 -24.79 5.98
CA GLU A 350 -17.91 -24.94 5.15
C GLU A 350 -18.34 -26.40 5.03
N LYS A 351 -17.37 -27.30 4.82
CA LYS A 351 -17.62 -28.74 4.78
C LYS A 351 -18.22 -29.26 6.08
N LEU A 352 -17.63 -28.87 7.24
CA LEU A 352 -18.14 -29.23 8.56
C LEU A 352 -19.55 -28.68 8.82
N ALA A 353 -19.83 -27.46 8.37
CA ALA A 353 -21.14 -26.84 8.50
C ALA A 353 -22.23 -27.59 7.66
N LEU A 354 -21.86 -28.00 6.43
CA LEU A 354 -22.75 -28.80 5.58
C LEU A 354 -23.02 -30.19 6.17
N GLU A 355 -22.01 -30.86 6.71
CA GLU A 355 -22.14 -32.16 7.37
C GLU A 355 -23.03 -32.08 8.61
N SER A 356 -22.95 -30.99 9.38
CA SER A 356 -23.79 -30.77 10.56
C SER A 356 -25.28 -30.50 10.24
N GLN A 357 -25.55 -29.95 9.03
CA GLN A 357 -26.96 -29.72 8.58
C GLN A 357 -27.63 -30.96 8.00
N GLN A 358 -26.87 -32.02 7.70
CA GLN A 358 -27.36 -33.26 7.14
C GLN A 358 -27.64 -34.34 8.24
N GLN A 359 -27.30 -34.07 9.50
CA GLN A 359 -27.66 -34.89 10.67
C GLN A 359 -28.92 -34.36 11.37
#